data_594b5fc69c0741aef7fbd39b2b5101b1
#
_entry.id   594b5fc69c0741aef7fbd39b2b5101b1
#
_cell.length_a   1.000
_cell.length_b   1.000
_cell.length_c   1.000
_cell.angle_alpha   90.00
_cell.angle_beta   90.00
_cell.angle_gamma   90.00
#
_symmetry.space_group_name_H-M   'P 1'
#
loop_
_entity.id
_entity.type
_entity.pdbx_description
1 polymer ?
#
loop_
_entity_poly.entity_id
_entity_poly.type
_entity_poly.pdbx_seq_one_letter_code
_entity_poly.pdbx_strand_id
1 'polypeptide(L)'
;MYEKLPTKRYAHTLSFLKKHVPDAAKILDLGIENPFSAIMKDQGYQVSNTSGEDLDLRPEIVNNFEVDVVTAFEIFEHLIAPFNVLREIKATKLVATVPLDLWFTKAYRSQTDPWDRHYHEFESWQFDWLLEKSGWTIKATEKWTSPVNKLGFRPILRKFTPRYYAVYAER
;
A
#
# COMPACT_ATOMS: atom_id res chain seq x y z
N MET A 1 12.47 -11.98 4.16
CA MET A 1 13.14 -11.10 5.16
C MET A 1 13.87 -10.00 4.39
N TYR A 2 13.57 -8.73 4.63
CA TYR A 2 14.22 -7.62 3.92
C TYR A 2 15.67 -7.52 4.39
N GLU A 3 16.64 -7.84 3.55
CA GLU A 3 18.07 -7.66 3.85
C GLU A 3 18.46 -6.20 4.13
N LYS A 4 17.66 -5.23 3.66
CA LYS A 4 17.75 -3.81 4.01
C LYS A 4 16.36 -3.22 4.08
N LEU A 5 16.01 -2.60 5.21
CA LEU A 5 14.77 -1.86 5.36
C LEU A 5 14.63 -0.79 4.26
N PRO A 6 13.48 -0.67 3.59
CA PRO A 6 13.26 0.33 2.55
C PRO A 6 13.01 1.72 3.17
N THR A 7 14.01 2.24 3.89
CA THR A 7 13.91 3.44 4.74
C THR A 7 13.35 4.65 4.02
N LYS A 8 13.73 4.87 2.75
CA LYS A 8 13.20 6.00 1.96
C LYS A 8 11.70 5.85 1.68
N ARG A 9 11.25 4.64 1.29
CA ARG A 9 9.83 4.35 1.09
C ARG A 9 9.06 4.57 2.39
N TYR A 10 9.55 4.01 3.49
CA TYR A 10 8.91 4.18 4.80
C TYR A 10 8.82 5.64 5.23
N ALA A 11 9.85 6.45 4.99
CA ALA A 11 9.82 7.87 5.30
C ALA A 11 8.75 8.63 4.50
N HIS A 12 8.62 8.36 3.19
CA HIS A 12 7.57 8.95 2.36
C HIS A 12 6.18 8.50 2.80
N THR A 13 5.98 7.19 2.98
CA THR A 13 4.70 6.62 3.41
C THR A 13 4.27 7.18 4.77
N LEU A 14 5.20 7.27 5.74
CA LEU A 14 4.92 7.83 7.05
C LEU A 14 4.58 9.33 6.97
N SER A 15 5.33 10.09 6.16
CA SER A 15 5.05 11.51 5.95
C SER A 15 3.65 11.72 5.36
N PHE A 16 3.26 10.89 4.38
CA PHE A 16 1.93 10.94 3.79
C PHE A 16 0.85 10.55 4.80
N LEU A 17 1.05 9.47 5.57
CA LEU A 17 0.12 9.03 6.61
C LEU A 17 -0.14 10.16 7.63
N LYS A 18 0.91 10.80 8.15
CA LYS A 18 0.82 11.88 9.13
C LYS A 18 0.08 13.13 8.64
N LYS A 19 0.08 13.39 7.34
CA LYS A 19 -0.66 14.53 6.76
C LYS A 19 -2.17 14.32 6.81
N HIS A 20 -2.64 13.07 6.81
CA HIS A 20 -4.05 12.75 6.58
C HIS A 20 -4.72 11.97 7.72
N VAL A 21 -3.94 11.35 8.60
CA VAL A 21 -4.43 10.54 9.71
C VAL A 21 -4.05 11.20 11.03
N PRO A 22 -5.01 11.49 11.92
CA PRO A 22 -4.73 12.09 13.23
C PRO A 22 -3.81 11.21 14.08
N ASP A 23 -3.03 11.85 14.95
CA ASP A 23 -2.24 11.14 15.95
C ASP A 23 -3.14 10.28 16.85
N ALA A 24 -2.60 9.16 17.32
CA ALA A 24 -3.28 8.18 18.15
C ALA A 24 -4.48 7.46 17.49
N ALA A 25 -4.71 7.61 16.19
CA ALA A 25 -5.75 6.88 15.48
C ALA A 25 -5.58 5.36 15.63
N LYS A 26 -6.71 4.65 15.67
CA LYS A 26 -6.74 3.19 15.60
C LYS A 26 -6.64 2.77 14.13
N ILE A 27 -5.61 2.04 13.80
CA ILE A 27 -5.28 1.62 12.42
C ILE A 27 -5.35 0.09 12.33
N LEU A 28 -6.03 -0.42 11.31
CA LEU A 28 -5.83 -1.76 10.81
C LEU A 28 -4.86 -1.69 9.62
N ASP A 29 -3.65 -2.20 9.80
CA ASP A 29 -2.68 -2.34 8.72
C ASP A 29 -2.81 -3.73 8.09
N LEU A 30 -3.21 -3.79 6.83
CA LEU A 30 -3.44 -5.05 6.12
C LEU A 30 -2.12 -5.81 5.91
N GLY A 31 -2.14 -7.11 6.16
CA GLY A 31 -0.98 -7.98 6.16
C GLY A 31 -0.46 -8.26 7.56
N ILE A 32 0.54 -9.13 7.65
CA ILE A 32 1.19 -9.49 8.93
C ILE A 32 2.00 -8.32 9.48
N GLU A 33 2.19 -8.29 10.78
CA GLU A 33 3.03 -7.29 11.44
C GLU A 33 4.42 -7.26 10.80
N ASN A 34 4.87 -6.06 10.49
CA ASN A 34 6.11 -5.82 9.76
C ASN A 34 6.87 -4.60 10.34
N PRO A 35 8.10 -4.32 9.90
CA PRO A 35 8.86 -3.19 10.45
C PRO A 35 8.18 -1.83 10.31
N PHE A 36 7.31 -1.64 9.32
CA PHE A 36 6.58 -0.38 9.18
C PHE A 36 5.43 -0.26 10.18
N SER A 37 4.76 -1.37 10.52
CA SER A 37 3.79 -1.41 11.62
C SER A 37 4.42 -0.97 12.95
N ALA A 38 5.65 -1.42 13.23
CA ALA A 38 6.40 -0.98 14.41
C ALA A 38 6.70 0.54 14.37
N ILE A 39 7.13 1.05 13.21
CA ILE A 39 7.37 2.50 13.02
C ILE A 39 6.09 3.30 13.28
N MET A 40 4.93 2.85 12.78
CA MET A 40 3.66 3.52 13.06
C MET A 40 3.32 3.52 14.55
N LYS A 41 3.52 2.39 15.25
CA LYS A 41 3.34 2.30 16.71
C LYS A 41 4.25 3.28 17.45
N ASP A 42 5.51 3.39 17.08
CA ASP A 42 6.47 4.34 17.66
C ASP A 42 6.08 5.81 17.44
N GLN A 43 5.26 6.09 16.42
CA GLN A 43 4.69 7.41 16.17
C GLN A 43 3.37 7.68 16.92
N GLY A 44 2.95 6.74 17.77
CA GLY A 44 1.78 6.89 18.64
C GLY A 44 0.47 6.33 18.08
N TYR A 45 0.47 5.72 16.89
CA TYR A 45 -0.72 5.06 16.34
C TYR A 45 -1.01 3.74 17.07
N GLN A 46 -2.30 3.42 17.22
CA GLN A 46 -2.74 2.13 17.74
C GLN A 46 -2.92 1.15 16.58
N VAL A 47 -1.86 0.41 16.24
CA VAL A 47 -1.83 -0.44 15.05
C VAL A 47 -2.16 -1.88 15.38
N SER A 48 -3.18 -2.42 14.72
CA SER A 48 -3.48 -3.85 14.60
C SER A 48 -3.15 -4.33 13.20
N ASN A 49 -2.83 -5.60 13.06
CA ASN A 49 -2.55 -6.23 11.76
C ASN A 49 -3.49 -7.41 11.53
N THR A 50 -3.73 -7.76 10.27
CA THR A 50 -4.28 -9.08 9.93
C THR A 50 -3.22 -10.16 10.18
N SER A 51 -3.63 -11.42 10.28
CA SER A 51 -2.73 -12.50 10.68
C SER A 51 -2.13 -13.29 9.51
N GLY A 52 -2.22 -12.73 8.28
CA GLY A 52 -1.72 -13.36 7.05
C GLY A 52 -2.76 -14.24 6.36
N GLU A 53 -4.04 -13.98 6.63
CA GLU A 53 -5.14 -14.60 5.90
C GLU A 53 -5.10 -14.21 4.41
N ASP A 54 -5.55 -15.12 3.56
CA ASP A 54 -5.78 -14.82 2.15
C ASP A 54 -7.02 -13.93 2.01
N LEU A 55 -6.78 -12.65 1.77
CA LEU A 55 -7.84 -11.63 1.66
C LEU A 55 -8.70 -11.80 0.39
N ASP A 56 -8.23 -12.51 -0.64
CA ASP A 56 -9.05 -12.85 -1.79
C ASP A 56 -10.14 -13.87 -1.42
N LEU A 57 -9.83 -14.78 -0.49
CA LEU A 57 -10.77 -15.82 -0.03
C LEU A 57 -11.60 -15.38 1.18
N ARG A 58 -11.06 -14.48 1.99
CA ARG A 58 -11.65 -14.04 3.25
C ARG A 58 -11.62 -12.51 3.44
N PRO A 59 -12.23 -11.75 2.52
CA PRO A 59 -12.21 -10.29 2.57
C PRO A 59 -12.91 -9.72 3.82
N GLU A 60 -13.86 -10.46 4.43
CA GLU A 60 -14.61 -10.05 5.62
C GLU A 60 -13.75 -9.86 6.87
N ILE A 61 -12.56 -10.45 6.92
CA ILE A 61 -11.64 -10.36 8.07
C ILE A 61 -11.28 -8.92 8.41
N VAL A 62 -11.23 -8.04 7.42
CA VAL A 62 -10.95 -6.60 7.61
C VAL A 62 -11.95 -5.91 8.55
N ASN A 63 -13.11 -6.54 8.80
CA ASN A 63 -14.16 -6.02 9.66
C ASN A 63 -14.13 -6.55 11.09
N ASN A 64 -13.18 -7.40 11.44
CA ASN A 64 -13.02 -7.92 12.80
C ASN A 64 -12.39 -6.89 13.76
N PHE A 65 -12.12 -5.68 13.27
CA PHE A 65 -11.42 -4.63 14.01
C PHE A 65 -12.25 -3.35 14.04
N GLU A 66 -12.40 -2.76 15.22
CA GLU A 66 -12.95 -1.40 15.35
C GLU A 66 -11.82 -0.39 15.19
N VAL A 67 -11.73 0.22 14.02
CA VAL A 67 -10.63 1.12 13.65
C VAL A 67 -11.14 2.38 12.96
N ASP A 68 -10.35 3.45 13.08
CA ASP A 68 -10.62 4.73 12.42
C ASP A 68 -10.20 4.71 10.95
N VAL A 69 -9.11 3.98 10.68
CA VAL A 69 -8.44 3.97 9.38
C VAL A 69 -7.97 2.55 9.04
N VAL A 70 -8.12 2.15 7.79
CA VAL A 70 -7.42 0.99 7.24
C VAL A 70 -6.21 1.47 6.45
N THR A 71 -5.06 0.82 6.63
CA THR A 71 -3.88 1.03 5.81
C THR A 71 -3.56 -0.22 5.00
N ALA A 72 -3.10 -0.02 3.75
CA ALA A 72 -2.71 -1.09 2.84
C ALA A 72 -1.48 -0.64 2.04
N PHE A 73 -0.28 -0.97 2.54
CA PHE A 73 0.97 -0.52 1.94
C PHE A 73 1.60 -1.65 1.13
N GLU A 74 1.55 -1.56 -0.20
CA GLU A 74 2.02 -2.59 -1.11
C GLU A 74 1.28 -3.93 -0.87
N ILE A 75 -0.05 -3.90 -0.90
CA ILE A 75 -0.93 -5.04 -0.65
C ILE A 75 -1.81 -5.34 -1.86
N PHE A 76 -2.45 -4.32 -2.46
CA PHE A 76 -3.49 -4.53 -3.48
C PHE A 76 -2.96 -5.14 -4.78
N GLU A 77 -1.70 -4.97 -5.11
CA GLU A 77 -1.05 -5.63 -6.24
C GLU A 77 -0.93 -7.15 -6.08
N HIS A 78 -0.93 -7.62 -4.82
CA HIS A 78 -0.85 -9.05 -4.49
C HIS A 78 -2.21 -9.76 -4.45
N LEU A 79 -3.31 -9.02 -4.54
CA LEU A 79 -4.66 -9.58 -4.57
C LEU A 79 -5.11 -9.83 -6.00
N ILE A 80 -5.84 -10.93 -6.22
CA ILE A 80 -6.49 -11.21 -7.50
C ILE A 80 -7.72 -10.32 -7.68
N ALA A 81 -8.47 -10.09 -6.59
CA ALA A 81 -9.70 -9.32 -6.58
C ALA A 81 -9.71 -8.22 -5.50
N PRO A 82 -8.80 -7.20 -5.57
CA PRO A 82 -8.72 -6.14 -4.58
C PRO A 82 -10.04 -5.39 -4.38
N PHE A 83 -10.91 -5.36 -5.38
CA PHE A 83 -12.25 -4.80 -5.31
C PHE A 83 -13.07 -5.37 -4.15
N ASN A 84 -13.00 -6.69 -3.91
CA ASN A 84 -13.78 -7.34 -2.85
C ASN A 84 -13.35 -6.85 -1.46
N VAL A 85 -12.05 -6.80 -1.21
CA VAL A 85 -11.50 -6.29 0.06
C VAL A 85 -11.87 -4.81 0.25
N LEU A 86 -11.68 -4.00 -0.78
CA LEU A 86 -12.02 -2.58 -0.74
C LEU A 86 -13.50 -2.35 -0.40
N ARG A 87 -14.40 -3.19 -0.91
CA ARG A 87 -15.83 -3.13 -0.63
C ARG A 87 -16.19 -3.54 0.80
N GLU A 88 -15.48 -4.53 1.33
CA GLU A 88 -15.72 -5.06 2.69
C GLU A 88 -15.29 -4.11 3.80
N ILE A 89 -14.23 -3.30 3.61
CA ILE A 89 -13.75 -2.37 4.64
C ILE A 89 -14.90 -1.47 5.10
N LYS A 90 -15.21 -1.45 6.39
CA LYS A 90 -16.26 -0.61 7.01
C LYS A 90 -15.71 0.71 7.56
N ALA A 91 -14.42 0.79 7.86
CA ALA A 91 -13.79 2.06 8.22
C ALA A 91 -14.03 3.11 7.12
N THR A 92 -14.17 4.36 7.53
CA THR A 92 -14.48 5.47 6.60
C THR A 92 -13.25 6.09 5.96
N LYS A 93 -12.05 5.68 6.38
CA LYS A 93 -10.77 6.20 5.88
C LYS A 93 -9.86 5.09 5.43
N LEU A 94 -9.19 5.31 4.31
CA LEU A 94 -8.21 4.40 3.73
C LEU A 94 -6.94 5.17 3.36
N VAL A 95 -5.78 4.63 3.75
CA VAL A 95 -4.49 5.06 3.20
C VAL A 95 -3.83 3.87 2.54
N ALA A 96 -3.53 3.97 1.27
CA ALA A 96 -2.94 2.88 0.51
C ALA A 96 -1.72 3.34 -0.28
N THR A 97 -0.77 2.43 -0.49
CA THR A 97 0.27 2.59 -1.51
C THR A 97 0.29 1.38 -2.43
N VAL A 98 0.56 1.66 -3.71
CA VAL A 98 0.79 0.61 -4.72
C VAL A 98 2.02 0.95 -5.55
N PRO A 99 2.78 -0.06 -6.02
CA PRO A 99 3.82 0.15 -7.00
C PRO A 99 3.21 0.44 -8.36
N LEU A 100 3.73 1.48 -9.03
CA LEU A 100 3.30 1.78 -10.39
C LEU A 100 4.07 0.97 -11.43
N ASP A 101 3.40 0.67 -12.53
CA ASP A 101 4.06 0.14 -13.72
C ASP A 101 5.19 1.06 -14.19
N LEU A 102 6.26 0.46 -14.65
CA LEU A 102 7.40 1.15 -15.22
C LEU A 102 7.60 0.66 -16.65
N TRP A 103 7.15 1.45 -17.63
CA TRP A 103 7.16 1.13 -19.05
C TRP A 103 8.50 0.60 -19.60
N PHE A 104 9.61 0.84 -18.91
CA PHE A 104 10.96 0.39 -19.29
C PHE A 104 11.43 -0.85 -18.52
N THR A 105 10.59 -1.47 -17.69
CA THR A 105 10.89 -2.72 -16.98
C THR A 105 9.85 -3.79 -17.29
N LYS A 106 10.18 -5.04 -16.99
CA LYS A 106 9.16 -6.09 -16.96
C LYS A 106 8.40 -6.00 -15.65
N ALA A 107 7.15 -6.43 -15.66
CA ALA A 107 6.35 -6.64 -14.47
C ALA A 107 7.10 -7.45 -13.41
N TYR A 108 6.89 -7.11 -12.15
CA TYR A 108 7.50 -7.85 -11.04
C TYR A 108 6.95 -9.26 -10.99
N ARG A 109 7.84 -10.22 -10.77
CA ARG A 109 7.46 -11.63 -10.66
C ARG A 109 8.39 -12.35 -9.68
N SER A 110 7.86 -12.74 -8.52
CA SER A 110 8.52 -13.72 -7.66
C SER A 110 8.32 -15.13 -8.23
N GLN A 111 9.39 -15.93 -8.27
CA GLN A 111 9.32 -17.32 -8.69
C GLN A 111 9.34 -18.28 -7.49
N THR A 112 9.77 -17.80 -6.33
CA THR A 112 10.04 -18.62 -5.14
C THR A 112 9.02 -18.40 -4.04
N ASP A 113 8.42 -17.21 -3.97
CA ASP A 113 7.43 -16.87 -2.95
C ASP A 113 6.05 -16.64 -3.62
N PRO A 114 5.07 -17.53 -3.39
CA PRO A 114 3.74 -17.38 -3.95
C PRO A 114 2.98 -16.17 -3.40
N TRP A 115 3.29 -15.70 -2.18
CA TRP A 115 2.68 -14.54 -1.57
C TRP A 115 3.24 -13.20 -2.08
N ASP A 116 4.42 -13.24 -2.71
CA ASP A 116 5.10 -12.07 -3.30
C ASP A 116 4.88 -12.02 -4.84
N ARG A 117 3.69 -12.41 -5.30
CA ARG A 117 3.29 -12.32 -6.71
C ARG A 117 2.47 -11.06 -6.91
N HIS A 118 2.83 -10.26 -7.92
CA HIS A 118 1.98 -9.18 -8.38
C HIS A 118 0.99 -9.72 -9.41
N TYR A 119 -0.28 -9.70 -9.07
CA TYR A 119 -1.37 -9.98 -10.02
C TYR A 119 -1.75 -8.72 -10.79
N HIS A 120 -1.43 -7.54 -10.25
CA HIS A 120 -1.65 -6.24 -10.87
C HIS A 120 -0.36 -5.43 -10.96
N GLU A 121 -0.15 -4.78 -12.09
CA GLU A 121 0.81 -3.70 -12.28
C GLU A 121 -0.01 -2.44 -12.57
N PHE A 122 -0.18 -1.58 -11.58
CA PHE A 122 -1.07 -0.44 -11.68
C PHE A 122 -0.43 0.73 -12.41
N GLU A 123 -1.19 1.35 -13.32
CA GLU A 123 -1.08 2.78 -13.54
C GLU A 123 -1.94 3.52 -12.51
N SER A 124 -1.58 4.77 -12.15
CA SER A 124 -2.30 5.49 -11.09
C SER A 124 -3.80 5.63 -11.36
N TRP A 125 -4.21 5.95 -12.60
CA TRP A 125 -5.62 6.08 -12.96
C TRP A 125 -6.40 4.76 -12.85
N GLN A 126 -5.77 3.61 -13.04
CA GLN A 126 -6.40 2.29 -12.85
C GLN A 126 -6.72 2.06 -11.37
N PHE A 127 -5.78 2.43 -10.50
CA PHE A 127 -6.00 2.32 -9.05
C PHE A 127 -7.05 3.32 -8.58
N ASP A 128 -7.06 4.54 -9.12
CA ASP A 128 -8.10 5.53 -8.84
C ASP A 128 -9.49 5.00 -9.19
N TRP A 129 -9.68 4.46 -10.39
CA TRP A 129 -10.95 3.88 -10.81
C TRP A 129 -11.37 2.67 -9.98
N LEU A 130 -10.42 1.85 -9.53
CA LEU A 130 -10.69 0.74 -8.63
C LEU A 130 -11.26 1.26 -7.29
N LEU A 131 -10.65 2.30 -6.72
CA LEU A 131 -11.10 2.94 -5.49
C LEU A 131 -12.49 3.56 -5.67
N GLU A 132 -12.69 4.37 -6.69
CA GLU A 132 -13.98 5.00 -7.01
C GLU A 132 -15.07 3.95 -7.23
N LYS A 133 -14.79 2.89 -8.01
CA LYS A 133 -15.74 1.81 -8.28
C LYS A 133 -16.11 1.04 -7.02
N SER A 134 -15.20 0.93 -6.05
CA SER A 134 -15.45 0.28 -4.75
C SER A 134 -16.08 1.20 -3.70
N GLY A 135 -16.41 2.47 -4.08
CA GLY A 135 -17.17 3.41 -3.25
C GLY A 135 -16.30 4.37 -2.42
N TRP A 136 -15.02 4.51 -2.77
CA TRP A 136 -14.11 5.45 -2.13
C TRP A 136 -14.02 6.77 -2.89
N THR A 137 -13.91 7.87 -2.17
CA THR A 137 -13.64 9.21 -2.71
C THR A 137 -12.20 9.58 -2.41
N ILE A 138 -11.38 9.75 -3.45
CA ILE A 138 -9.98 10.14 -3.30
C ILE A 138 -9.91 11.60 -2.83
N LYS A 139 -9.20 11.84 -1.72
CA LYS A 139 -9.00 13.16 -1.12
C LYS A 139 -7.60 13.72 -1.36
N ALA A 140 -6.60 12.84 -1.37
CA ALA A 140 -5.22 13.24 -1.61
C ALA A 140 -4.42 12.11 -2.24
N THR A 141 -3.43 12.49 -3.04
CA THR A 141 -2.49 11.56 -3.67
C THR A 141 -1.07 12.11 -3.64
N GLU A 142 -0.09 11.21 -3.60
CA GLU A 142 1.33 11.57 -3.74
C GLU A 142 2.05 10.49 -4.55
N LYS A 143 3.00 10.90 -5.38
CA LYS A 143 3.85 9.99 -6.15
C LYS A 143 5.31 10.27 -5.85
N TRP A 144 6.13 9.21 -5.73
CA TRP A 144 7.57 9.38 -5.58
C TRP A 144 8.36 8.35 -6.36
N THR A 145 9.60 8.72 -6.68
CA THR A 145 10.55 7.88 -7.41
C THR A 145 11.29 6.93 -6.47
N SER A 146 11.84 5.86 -7.02
CA SER A 146 12.73 4.94 -6.30
C SER A 146 14.08 4.86 -7.01
N PRO A 147 14.93 5.88 -6.86
CA PRO A 147 16.23 5.92 -7.52
C PRO A 147 17.15 4.83 -6.98
N VAL A 148 17.92 4.22 -7.86
CA VAL A 148 18.96 3.22 -7.53
C VAL A 148 20.33 3.75 -7.92
N ASN A 149 21.33 3.54 -7.05
CA ASN A 149 22.71 3.95 -7.29
C ASN A 149 23.46 2.90 -8.13
N LYS A 150 23.06 2.78 -9.40
CA LYS A 150 23.72 1.92 -10.39
C LYS A 150 23.90 2.71 -11.69
N LEU A 151 24.94 2.41 -12.46
CA LEU A 151 25.12 2.96 -13.80
C LEU A 151 24.23 2.21 -14.79
N GLY A 152 23.67 2.94 -15.76
CA GLY A 152 22.86 2.37 -16.83
C GLY A 152 21.61 3.19 -17.14
N PHE A 153 20.99 2.90 -18.26
CA PHE A 153 19.79 3.61 -18.76
C PHE A 153 18.58 3.49 -17.79
N ARG A 154 18.26 2.27 -17.35
CA ARG A 154 17.15 2.02 -16.42
C ARG A 154 17.31 2.74 -15.08
N PRO A 155 18.47 2.73 -14.40
CA PRO A 155 18.72 3.54 -13.20
C PRO A 155 18.49 5.03 -13.40
N ILE A 156 18.85 5.58 -14.57
CA ILE A 156 18.61 6.99 -14.89
C ILE A 156 17.10 7.27 -14.97
N LEU A 157 16.35 6.46 -15.71
CA LEU A 157 14.90 6.61 -15.82
C LEU A 157 14.18 6.52 -14.46
N ARG A 158 14.63 5.65 -13.55
CA ARG A 158 14.08 5.54 -12.18
C ARG A 158 14.23 6.81 -11.34
N LYS A 159 15.11 7.74 -11.70
CA LYS A 159 15.21 9.04 -11.00
C LYS A 159 14.06 9.97 -11.34
N PHE A 160 13.45 9.80 -12.49
CA PHE A 160 12.43 10.71 -13.04
C PHE A 160 11.04 10.06 -13.13
N THR A 161 10.95 8.73 -13.13
CA THR A 161 9.68 8.01 -13.25
C THR A 161 9.20 7.60 -11.85
N PRO A 162 8.01 8.04 -11.41
CA PRO A 162 7.43 7.59 -10.16
C PRO A 162 7.28 6.07 -10.11
N ARG A 163 7.66 5.46 -9.00
CA ARG A 163 7.51 4.02 -8.75
C ARG A 163 6.40 3.73 -7.75
N TYR A 164 6.11 4.67 -6.86
CA TYR A 164 5.11 4.48 -5.81
C TYR A 164 4.03 5.53 -5.92
N TYR A 165 2.81 5.10 -5.64
CA TYR A 165 1.62 5.93 -5.61
C TYR A 165 0.91 5.74 -4.27
N ALA A 166 0.75 6.82 -3.51
CA ALA A 166 -0.01 6.85 -2.28
C ALA A 166 -1.34 7.53 -2.50
N VAL A 167 -2.37 7.00 -1.87
CA VAL A 167 -3.73 7.55 -1.90
C VAL A 167 -4.28 7.62 -0.48
N TYR A 168 -4.91 8.74 -0.14
CA TYR A 168 -5.83 8.87 0.97
C TYR A 168 -7.25 9.02 0.43
N ALA A 169 -8.15 8.18 0.87
CA ALA A 169 -9.53 8.15 0.42
C ALA A 169 -10.50 8.02 1.61
N GLU A 170 -11.73 8.53 1.40
CA GLU A 170 -12.81 8.51 2.40
C GLU A 170 -14.12 8.01 1.77
N ARG A 171 -15.02 7.50 2.60
CA ARG A 171 -16.41 7.19 2.24
C ARG A 171 -17.37 7.47 3.41
#